data_00315ae578b1f7547a391df76273b6b7
#
_entry.id   00315ae578b1f7547a391df76273b6b7
#
_cell.length_a   1.000
_cell.length_b   1.000
_cell.length_c   1.000
_cell.angle_alpha   90.00
_cell.angle_beta   90.00
_cell.angle_gamma   90.00
#
_symmetry.space_group_name_H-M   'P 1'
#
loop_
_entity.id
_entity.type
_entity.pdbx_description
1 polymer ?
#
loop_
_entity_poly.entity_id
_entity_poly.type
_entity_poly.pdbx_seq_one_letter_code
_entity_poly.pdbx_strand_id
1 'polypeptide(L)'
;MLNHQSTYKIQNATLGFKEEIERLKVQAAMSWEKEFRLLKWYGLQNGMNVLEVGSGPGYVTEHLLQRLPDSYITALEIGKTLQNHAKQLLNGYSTNRIKYVEASVYDTNLPDNSFDFVIARLIFLHLYHPLEAAQELFRVLKPGGRLVIIDIDDGIFGTVNPEIPSLHNILMKISQYVSQRGGNRLIGRSLPRILINSGYIDIEIDSVIQHSDVHGIDGFKRQFDIKRLIPFYKNGVITSEEFEQMNKAYEALNHSAEAFAMMNYIVACGKKPLSI
;
A
#
# COMPACT_ATOMS: atom_id res chain seq x y z
N MET A 1 1.80 21.06 -17.77
CA MET A 1 1.73 20.74 -16.32
C MET A 1 1.57 19.24 -16.20
N LEU A 2 2.52 18.55 -15.58
CA LEU A 2 2.41 17.13 -15.30
C LEU A 2 1.21 16.89 -14.36
N ASN A 3 0.42 15.86 -14.62
CA ASN A 3 -0.76 15.56 -13.81
C ASN A 3 -0.29 14.85 -12.51
N HIS A 4 -0.04 15.62 -11.46
CA HIS A 4 0.39 15.12 -10.14
C HIS A 4 -0.72 14.45 -9.33
N GLN A 5 -1.74 13.89 -10.00
CA GLN A 5 -2.86 13.23 -9.35
C GLN A 5 -2.58 11.75 -9.12
N SER A 6 -3.12 11.22 -8.05
CA SER A 6 -3.21 9.78 -7.78
C SER A 6 -4.46 9.20 -8.42
N THR A 7 -4.41 7.94 -8.85
CA THR A 7 -5.61 7.21 -9.30
C THR A 7 -6.54 6.82 -8.15
N TYR A 8 -6.05 6.84 -6.91
CA TYR A 8 -6.88 6.56 -5.73
C TYR A 8 -7.62 7.80 -5.24
N LYS A 9 -8.94 7.69 -5.12
CA LYS A 9 -9.81 8.71 -4.54
C LYS A 9 -10.85 8.02 -3.68
N ILE A 10 -10.82 8.24 -2.37
CA ILE A 10 -11.73 7.62 -1.41
C ILE A 10 -13.21 7.91 -1.73
N GLN A 11 -13.50 9.05 -2.36
CA GLN A 11 -14.86 9.42 -2.79
C GLN A 11 -15.42 8.48 -3.86
N ASN A 12 -14.53 7.80 -4.59
CA ASN A 12 -14.89 6.85 -5.64
C ASN A 12 -14.87 5.39 -5.15
N ALA A 13 -14.77 5.16 -3.84
CA ALA A 13 -14.78 3.82 -3.28
C ALA A 13 -16.10 3.10 -3.60
N THR A 14 -16.00 1.95 -4.26
CA THR A 14 -17.16 1.19 -4.77
C THR A 14 -18.14 0.79 -3.69
N LEU A 15 -17.63 0.51 -2.49
CA LEU A 15 -18.44 0.06 -1.34
C LEU A 15 -18.94 1.22 -0.46
N GLY A 16 -18.56 2.46 -0.79
CA GLY A 16 -18.80 3.62 0.05
C GLY A 16 -17.70 3.86 1.09
N PHE A 17 -17.75 5.04 1.69
CA PHE A 17 -16.67 5.52 2.58
C PHE A 17 -16.46 4.62 3.81
N LYS A 18 -17.54 4.26 4.50
CA LYS A 18 -17.46 3.49 5.75
C LYS A 18 -16.84 2.10 5.53
N GLU A 19 -17.33 1.40 4.54
CA GLU A 19 -16.86 0.07 4.19
C GLU A 19 -15.39 0.10 3.70
N GLU A 20 -15.01 1.15 2.97
CA GLU A 20 -13.62 1.31 2.54
C GLU A 20 -12.69 1.59 3.72
N ILE A 21 -13.09 2.39 4.69
CA ILE A 21 -12.32 2.62 5.94
C ILE A 21 -12.12 1.30 6.70
N GLU A 22 -13.17 0.49 6.86
CA GLU A 22 -13.07 -0.82 7.51
C GLU A 22 -12.18 -1.79 6.73
N ARG A 23 -12.26 -1.77 5.40
CA ARG A 23 -11.36 -2.56 4.56
C ARG A 23 -9.90 -2.16 4.73
N LEU A 24 -9.61 -0.85 4.75
CA LEU A 24 -8.25 -0.32 4.95
C LEU A 24 -7.72 -0.66 6.34
N LYS A 25 -8.57 -0.65 7.36
CA LYS A 25 -8.21 -1.09 8.72
C LYS A 25 -7.76 -2.54 8.75
N VAL A 26 -8.57 -3.43 8.17
CA VAL A 26 -8.25 -4.86 8.08
C VAL A 26 -6.97 -5.07 7.27
N GLN A 27 -6.85 -4.39 6.12
CA GLN A 27 -5.66 -4.47 5.26
C GLN A 27 -4.38 -4.04 5.98
N ALA A 28 -4.44 -3.00 6.81
CA ALA A 28 -3.29 -2.56 7.60
C ALA A 28 -2.88 -3.61 8.64
N ALA A 29 -3.83 -4.25 9.29
CA ALA A 29 -3.57 -5.22 10.36
C ALA A 29 -3.06 -6.58 9.85
N MET A 30 -3.56 -7.04 8.69
CA MET A 30 -3.31 -8.41 8.18
C MET A 30 -1.83 -8.77 8.02
N SER A 31 -1.00 -7.84 7.56
CA SER A 31 0.42 -8.10 7.27
C SER A 31 1.38 -7.41 8.24
N TRP A 32 0.85 -6.59 9.15
CA TRP A 32 1.64 -5.68 9.97
C TRP A 32 2.82 -6.34 10.69
N GLU A 33 2.62 -7.45 11.35
CA GLU A 33 3.69 -8.11 12.11
C GLU A 33 4.85 -8.57 11.23
N LYS A 34 4.55 -9.03 10.01
CA LYS A 34 5.56 -9.42 9.02
C LYS A 34 6.22 -8.20 8.40
N GLU A 35 5.43 -7.20 8.03
CA GLU A 35 5.95 -5.92 7.51
C GLU A 35 6.86 -5.26 8.53
N PHE A 36 6.45 -5.16 9.80
CA PHE A 36 7.26 -4.53 10.85
C PHE A 36 8.60 -5.25 11.09
N ARG A 37 8.64 -6.60 11.00
CA ARG A 37 9.91 -7.34 11.06
C ARG A 37 10.84 -6.96 9.91
N LEU A 38 10.31 -6.84 8.69
CA LEU A 38 11.12 -6.40 7.53
C LEU A 38 11.56 -4.94 7.68
N LEU A 39 10.69 -4.05 8.13
CA LEU A 39 11.07 -2.66 8.39
C LEU A 39 12.23 -2.58 9.40
N LYS A 40 12.19 -3.39 10.48
CA LYS A 40 13.31 -3.51 11.43
C LYS A 40 14.56 -4.10 10.80
N TRP A 41 14.42 -5.14 9.98
CA TRP A 41 15.53 -5.73 9.23
C TRP A 41 16.21 -4.69 8.34
N TYR A 42 15.42 -3.84 7.70
CA TYR A 42 15.90 -2.72 6.89
C TYR A 42 16.37 -1.51 7.72
N GLY A 43 16.45 -1.64 9.03
CA GLY A 43 17.07 -0.64 9.90
C GLY A 43 16.13 0.36 10.53
N LEU A 44 14.80 0.17 10.50
CA LEU A 44 13.87 0.98 11.28
C LEU A 44 14.12 0.78 12.77
N GLN A 45 14.37 1.86 13.50
CA GLN A 45 14.66 1.86 14.92
C GLN A 45 13.80 2.88 15.67
N ASN A 46 13.59 2.62 16.95
CA ASN A 46 12.96 3.59 17.84
C ASN A 46 13.85 4.84 18.01
N GLY A 47 13.24 6.01 18.10
CA GLY A 47 13.93 7.31 18.16
C GLY A 47 14.16 7.97 16.79
N MET A 48 13.86 7.30 15.68
CA MET A 48 14.00 7.86 14.34
C MET A 48 12.90 8.86 13.98
N ASN A 49 13.23 9.80 13.08
CA ASN A 49 12.26 10.60 12.33
C ASN A 49 11.78 9.78 11.13
N VAL A 50 10.53 9.36 11.18
CA VAL A 50 9.91 8.50 10.14
C VAL A 50 8.91 9.31 9.33
N LEU A 51 8.98 9.20 8.00
CA LEU A 51 7.95 9.69 7.09
C LEU A 51 7.12 8.51 6.59
N GLU A 52 5.83 8.53 6.87
CA GLU A 52 4.84 7.65 6.25
C GLU A 52 4.15 8.39 5.10
N VAL A 53 4.29 7.87 3.89
CA VAL A 53 3.76 8.47 2.66
C VAL A 53 2.48 7.77 2.26
N GLY A 54 1.41 8.55 2.01
CA GLY A 54 0.09 8.02 1.76
C GLY A 54 -0.49 7.36 3.02
N SER A 55 -0.41 8.06 4.16
CA SER A 55 -0.82 7.53 5.47
C SER A 55 -2.31 7.17 5.56
N GLY A 56 -3.11 7.63 4.59
CA GLY A 56 -4.51 7.30 4.51
C GLY A 56 -5.29 7.62 5.79
N PRO A 57 -6.11 6.67 6.30
CA PRO A 57 -6.89 6.85 7.52
C PRO A 57 -6.08 6.71 8.82
N GLY A 58 -4.75 6.48 8.76
CA GLY A 58 -3.86 6.51 9.90
C GLY A 58 -3.63 5.18 10.63
N TYR A 59 -4.09 4.06 10.10
CA TYR A 59 -3.95 2.76 10.79
C TYR A 59 -2.50 2.26 10.84
N VAL A 60 -1.71 2.47 9.80
CA VAL A 60 -0.27 2.15 9.84
C VAL A 60 0.48 3.15 10.71
N THR A 61 0.09 4.43 10.67
CA THR A 61 0.62 5.46 11.60
C THR A 61 0.39 5.04 13.05
N GLU A 62 -0.80 4.53 13.40
CA GLU A 62 -1.12 4.04 14.74
C GLU A 62 -0.19 2.91 15.15
N HIS A 63 -0.01 1.93 14.29
CA HIS A 63 0.92 0.82 14.53
C HIS A 63 2.37 1.27 14.72
N LEU A 64 2.84 2.24 13.92
CA LEU A 64 4.18 2.82 14.08
C LEU A 64 4.33 3.52 15.44
N LEU A 65 3.35 4.33 15.86
CA LEU A 65 3.36 5.02 17.15
C LEU A 65 3.39 4.05 18.34
N GLN A 66 2.69 2.92 18.23
CA GLN A 66 2.69 1.88 19.27
C GLN A 66 4.03 1.15 19.37
N ARG A 67 4.68 0.91 18.24
CA ARG A 67 5.91 0.11 18.16
C ARG A 67 7.19 0.94 18.33
N LEU A 68 7.11 2.25 18.14
CA LEU A 68 8.24 3.18 18.15
C LEU A 68 7.95 4.34 19.14
N PRO A 69 7.97 4.10 20.45
CA PRO A 69 7.49 5.06 21.45
C PRO A 69 8.27 6.38 21.50
N ASP A 70 9.52 6.41 21.06
CA ASP A 70 10.37 7.62 21.07
C ASP A 70 10.58 8.22 19.68
N SER A 71 9.94 7.67 18.64
CA SER A 71 10.02 8.17 17.27
C SER A 71 9.04 9.30 16.99
N TYR A 72 9.41 10.13 16.01
CA TYR A 72 8.55 11.16 15.44
C TYR A 72 8.04 10.70 14.08
N ILE A 73 6.72 10.63 13.94
CA ILE A 73 6.06 10.18 12.71
C ILE A 73 5.48 11.38 11.97
N THR A 74 5.91 11.59 10.73
CA THR A 74 5.25 12.52 9.81
C THR A 74 4.34 11.71 8.92
N ALA A 75 3.04 11.95 9.03
CA ALA A 75 1.99 11.31 8.21
C ALA A 75 1.63 12.23 7.04
N LEU A 76 2.08 11.89 5.83
CA LEU A 76 1.81 12.63 4.61
C LEU A 76 0.64 11.99 3.87
N GLU A 77 -0.41 12.78 3.61
CA GLU A 77 -1.61 12.34 2.91
C GLU A 77 -2.18 13.50 2.09
N ILE A 78 -2.47 13.26 0.82
CA ILE A 78 -3.05 14.27 -0.08
C ILE A 78 -4.56 14.43 0.13
N GLY A 79 -5.22 13.39 0.63
CA GLY A 79 -6.67 13.32 0.83
C GLY A 79 -7.11 13.90 2.16
N LYS A 80 -7.60 15.13 2.20
CA LYS A 80 -8.06 15.81 3.43
C LYS A 80 -9.07 14.99 4.24
N THR A 81 -9.97 14.26 3.58
CA THR A 81 -10.96 13.39 4.24
C THR A 81 -10.30 12.28 5.02
N LEU A 82 -9.31 11.59 4.44
CA LEU A 82 -8.54 10.53 5.11
C LEU A 82 -7.68 11.10 6.23
N GLN A 83 -7.02 12.24 6.00
CA GLN A 83 -6.22 12.89 7.02
C GLN A 83 -7.07 13.31 8.24
N ASN A 84 -8.29 13.80 8.01
CA ASN A 84 -9.20 14.14 9.12
C ASN A 84 -9.61 12.89 9.91
N HIS A 85 -9.85 11.76 9.24
CA HIS A 85 -10.07 10.49 9.92
C HIS A 85 -8.86 10.07 10.76
N ALA A 86 -7.65 10.17 10.20
CA ALA A 86 -6.41 9.87 10.92
C ALA A 86 -6.25 10.74 12.18
N LYS A 87 -6.54 12.04 12.09
CA LYS A 87 -6.51 12.95 13.25
C LYS A 87 -7.50 12.55 14.36
N GLN A 88 -8.68 12.05 13.98
CA GLN A 88 -9.66 11.54 14.95
C GLN A 88 -9.21 10.21 15.57
N LEU A 89 -8.75 9.28 14.76
CA LEU A 89 -8.23 7.97 15.21
C LEU A 89 -7.10 8.13 16.21
N LEU A 90 -6.18 9.05 15.93
CA LEU A 90 -4.91 9.20 16.64
C LEU A 90 -4.96 10.29 17.72
N ASN A 91 -6.12 10.79 18.06
CA ASN A 91 -6.26 11.93 18.99
C ASN A 91 -5.76 11.61 20.42
N GLY A 92 -5.70 10.33 20.80
CA GLY A 92 -5.18 9.87 22.09
C GLY A 92 -3.65 9.80 22.18
N TYR A 93 -2.95 9.97 21.07
CA TYR A 93 -1.49 9.98 21.04
C TYR A 93 -0.92 11.38 21.26
N SER A 94 0.29 11.45 21.81
CA SER A 94 0.97 12.75 22.04
C SER A 94 1.13 13.53 20.76
N THR A 95 0.61 14.75 20.72
CA THR A 95 0.71 15.66 19.56
C THR A 95 2.16 16.01 19.20
N ASN A 96 3.09 15.83 20.15
CA ASN A 96 4.51 16.08 19.92
C ASN A 96 5.20 14.96 19.10
N ARG A 97 4.51 13.83 18.89
CA ARG A 97 5.07 12.68 18.17
C ARG A 97 4.50 12.49 16.76
N ILE A 98 3.46 13.23 16.40
CA ILE A 98 2.82 13.16 15.11
C ILE A 98 2.79 14.52 14.44
N LYS A 99 3.21 14.57 13.17
CA LYS A 99 2.99 15.70 12.29
C LYS A 99 2.15 15.25 11.11
N TYR A 100 1.03 15.93 10.86
CA TYR A 100 0.20 15.70 9.68
C TYR A 100 0.57 16.68 8.58
N VAL A 101 0.83 16.18 7.37
CA VAL A 101 1.17 16.99 6.19
C VAL A 101 0.18 16.68 5.08
N GLU A 102 -0.58 17.70 4.65
CA GLU A 102 -1.45 17.61 3.47
C GLU A 102 -0.65 18.07 2.25
N ALA A 103 -0.06 17.10 1.54
CA ALA A 103 0.78 17.37 0.37
C ALA A 103 0.81 16.17 -0.58
N SER A 104 1.27 16.40 -1.80
CA SER A 104 1.55 15.37 -2.79
C SER A 104 2.90 14.71 -2.51
N VAL A 105 3.03 13.41 -2.84
CA VAL A 105 4.32 12.71 -2.81
C VAL A 105 5.32 13.25 -3.85
N TYR A 106 4.85 13.97 -4.85
CA TYR A 106 5.70 14.61 -5.86
C TYR A 106 6.27 15.97 -5.42
N ASP A 107 5.64 16.59 -4.42
CA ASP A 107 6.04 17.86 -3.82
C ASP A 107 5.56 17.86 -2.37
N THR A 108 6.40 17.32 -1.51
CA THR A 108 6.04 17.06 -0.11
C THR A 108 6.05 18.33 0.75
N ASN A 109 6.67 19.41 0.27
CA ASN A 109 6.95 20.62 1.04
C ASN A 109 7.71 20.34 2.35
N LEU A 110 8.48 19.24 2.40
CA LEU A 110 9.31 18.85 3.52
C LEU A 110 10.77 19.22 3.27
N PRO A 111 11.54 19.54 4.32
CA PRO A 111 12.95 19.91 4.17
C PRO A 111 13.80 18.74 3.65
N ASP A 112 14.89 19.07 2.96
CA ASP A 112 15.91 18.11 2.56
C ASP A 112 16.50 17.41 3.77
N ASN A 113 16.94 16.16 3.61
CA ASN A 113 17.73 15.42 4.60
C ASN A 113 17.12 15.42 6.02
N SER A 114 15.80 15.24 6.12
CA SER A 114 15.04 15.38 7.39
C SER A 114 14.65 14.07 8.02
N PHE A 115 14.56 12.99 7.22
CA PHE A 115 14.04 11.70 7.68
C PHE A 115 15.11 10.63 7.70
N ASP A 116 15.10 9.82 8.76
CA ASP A 116 15.97 8.66 8.90
C ASP A 116 15.41 7.48 8.11
N PHE A 117 14.07 7.39 8.03
CA PHE A 117 13.36 6.28 7.39
C PHE A 117 12.08 6.77 6.72
N VAL A 118 11.81 6.30 5.51
CA VAL A 118 10.60 6.61 4.74
C VAL A 118 9.87 5.31 4.38
N ILE A 119 8.57 5.27 4.62
CA ILE A 119 7.69 4.14 4.32
C ILE A 119 6.62 4.60 3.33
N ALA A 120 6.48 3.88 2.21
CA ALA A 120 5.43 4.08 1.23
C ALA A 120 4.69 2.75 1.03
N ARG A 121 3.45 2.66 1.52
CA ARG A 121 2.69 1.41 1.53
C ARG A 121 1.43 1.52 0.68
N LEU A 122 1.36 0.70 -0.38
CA LEU A 122 0.22 0.59 -1.31
C LEU A 122 -0.17 1.94 -1.96
N ILE A 123 0.84 2.72 -2.32
CA ILE A 123 0.64 4.00 -3.01
C ILE A 123 1.27 4.05 -4.39
N PHE A 124 2.40 3.37 -4.62
CA PHE A 124 3.12 3.46 -5.89
C PHE A 124 2.29 2.90 -7.05
N LEU A 125 1.42 1.90 -6.80
CA LEU A 125 0.45 1.42 -7.79
C LEU A 125 -0.50 2.51 -8.30
N HIS A 126 -0.68 3.59 -7.56
CA HIS A 126 -1.59 4.69 -7.87
C HIS A 126 -0.90 5.91 -8.49
N LEU A 127 0.42 5.89 -8.62
CA LEU A 127 1.20 7.04 -9.06
C LEU A 127 1.40 7.02 -10.58
N TYR A 128 1.16 8.18 -11.21
CA TYR A 128 1.41 8.38 -12.64
C TYR A 128 2.92 8.44 -12.97
N HIS A 129 3.72 8.97 -12.05
CA HIS A 129 5.16 9.20 -12.21
C HIS A 129 5.94 8.64 -11.01
N PRO A 130 5.99 7.31 -10.82
CA PRO A 130 6.59 6.71 -9.62
C PRO A 130 8.09 7.04 -9.47
N LEU A 131 8.81 7.31 -10.56
CA LEU A 131 10.21 7.73 -10.52
C LEU A 131 10.35 9.12 -9.86
N GLU A 132 9.52 10.09 -10.25
CA GLU A 132 9.54 11.44 -9.66
C GLU A 132 9.20 11.40 -8.17
N ALA A 133 8.23 10.58 -7.78
CA ALA A 133 7.91 10.36 -6.37
C ALA A 133 9.11 9.78 -5.59
N ALA A 134 9.79 8.78 -6.13
CA ALA A 134 10.97 8.19 -5.48
C ALA A 134 12.14 9.19 -5.38
N GLN A 135 12.30 10.09 -6.36
CA GLN A 135 13.30 11.17 -6.32
C GLN A 135 12.97 12.23 -5.25
N GLU A 136 11.70 12.60 -5.09
CA GLU A 136 11.29 13.50 -4.03
C GLU A 136 11.52 12.86 -2.64
N LEU A 137 11.23 11.56 -2.49
CA LEU A 137 11.51 10.84 -1.25
C LEU A 137 13.02 10.67 -0.99
N PHE A 138 13.82 10.59 -2.05
CA PHE A 138 15.29 10.62 -1.93
C PHE A 138 15.78 11.99 -1.40
N ARG A 139 15.21 13.10 -1.86
CA ARG A 139 15.55 14.45 -1.41
C ARG A 139 15.34 14.61 0.10
N VAL A 140 14.19 14.17 0.62
CA VAL A 140 13.82 14.36 2.03
C VAL A 140 14.54 13.38 2.98
N LEU A 141 15.07 12.25 2.47
CA LEU A 141 15.87 11.32 3.27
C LEU A 141 17.22 11.90 3.62
N LYS A 142 17.68 11.65 4.84
CA LYS A 142 19.07 11.90 5.27
C LYS A 142 20.04 10.99 4.51
N PRO A 143 21.31 11.41 4.31
CA PRO A 143 22.36 10.48 3.90
C PRO A 143 22.37 9.25 4.81
N GLY A 144 22.42 8.05 4.22
CA GLY A 144 22.32 6.77 4.94
C GLY A 144 20.90 6.34 5.29
N GLY A 145 19.89 7.21 5.17
CA GLY A 145 18.48 6.89 5.37
C GLY A 145 17.94 5.91 4.33
N ARG A 146 16.83 5.26 4.64
CA ARG A 146 16.24 4.20 3.79
C ARG A 146 14.80 4.52 3.40
N LEU A 147 14.46 4.22 2.14
CA LEU A 147 13.08 4.16 1.64
C LEU A 147 12.68 2.70 1.54
N VAL A 148 11.54 2.36 2.14
CA VAL A 148 10.88 1.06 1.96
C VAL A 148 9.54 1.28 1.28
N ILE A 149 9.36 0.61 0.14
CA ILE A 149 8.12 0.61 -0.63
C ILE A 149 7.51 -0.78 -0.51
N ILE A 150 6.26 -0.85 -0.04
CA ILE A 150 5.45 -2.08 0.06
C ILE A 150 4.30 -1.93 -0.92
N ASP A 151 4.24 -2.78 -1.95
CA ASP A 151 3.20 -2.67 -2.96
C ASP A 151 2.88 -4.03 -3.61
N ILE A 152 1.89 -4.04 -4.50
CA ILE A 152 1.41 -5.25 -5.14
C ILE A 152 2.10 -5.53 -6.48
N ASP A 153 2.00 -6.79 -6.89
CA ASP A 153 2.19 -7.23 -8.27
C ASP A 153 1.13 -8.28 -8.61
N ASP A 154 0.12 -7.91 -9.38
CA ASP A 154 -0.99 -8.80 -9.72
C ASP A 154 -0.54 -10.04 -10.53
N GLY A 155 0.66 -10.03 -11.10
CA GLY A 155 1.24 -11.20 -11.77
C GLY A 155 1.67 -12.32 -10.81
N ILE A 156 1.85 -11.99 -9.53
CA ILE A 156 2.20 -12.94 -8.45
C ILE A 156 1.32 -12.69 -7.22
N PHE A 157 0.07 -12.31 -7.45
CA PHE A 157 -0.86 -11.86 -6.42
C PHE A 157 -1.03 -12.87 -5.27
N GLY A 158 -1.17 -14.17 -5.59
CA GLY A 158 -1.41 -15.21 -4.61
C GLY A 158 -2.25 -16.37 -5.15
N THR A 159 -2.89 -17.11 -4.25
CA THR A 159 -3.76 -18.23 -4.59
C THR A 159 -4.95 -18.31 -3.64
N VAL A 160 -6.00 -19.02 -4.09
CA VAL A 160 -7.20 -19.31 -3.31
C VAL A 160 -7.61 -20.76 -3.47
N ASN A 161 -8.25 -21.33 -2.45
CA ASN A 161 -8.95 -22.61 -2.52
C ASN A 161 -10.40 -22.40 -2.03
N PRO A 162 -11.45 -22.74 -2.78
CA PRO A 162 -11.39 -23.38 -4.11
C PRO A 162 -10.72 -22.52 -5.18
N GLU A 163 -10.03 -23.16 -6.11
CA GLU A 163 -9.30 -22.48 -7.18
C GLU A 163 -10.25 -21.71 -8.11
N ILE A 164 -9.80 -20.55 -8.57
CA ILE A 164 -10.46 -19.72 -9.58
C ILE A 164 -9.60 -19.78 -10.84
N PRO A 165 -9.92 -20.65 -11.82
CA PRO A 165 -9.07 -20.85 -13.00
C PRO A 165 -8.80 -19.56 -13.79
N SER A 166 -9.79 -18.66 -13.84
CA SER A 166 -9.69 -17.38 -14.55
C SER A 166 -9.05 -16.25 -13.76
N LEU A 167 -8.68 -16.45 -12.48
CA LEU A 167 -8.21 -15.38 -11.58
C LEU A 167 -7.06 -14.58 -12.18
N HIS A 168 -6.03 -15.26 -12.68
CA HIS A 168 -4.89 -14.58 -13.28
C HIS A 168 -5.31 -13.72 -14.49
N ASN A 169 -6.14 -14.24 -15.39
CA ASN A 169 -6.61 -13.49 -16.55
C ASN A 169 -7.45 -12.27 -16.14
N ILE A 170 -8.31 -12.41 -15.14
CA ILE A 170 -9.12 -11.31 -14.60
C ILE A 170 -8.20 -10.23 -14.01
N LEU A 171 -7.21 -10.60 -13.22
CA LEU A 171 -6.25 -9.66 -12.65
C LEU A 171 -5.46 -8.92 -13.73
N MET A 172 -5.03 -9.61 -14.79
CA MET A 172 -4.32 -8.98 -15.91
C MET A 172 -5.21 -8.00 -16.69
N LYS A 173 -6.47 -8.33 -16.94
CA LYS A 173 -7.43 -7.39 -17.55
C LYS A 173 -7.64 -6.14 -16.69
N ILE A 174 -7.81 -6.32 -15.40
CA ILE A 174 -7.94 -5.21 -14.44
C ILE A 174 -6.66 -4.37 -14.43
N SER A 175 -5.49 -5.00 -14.41
CA SER A 175 -4.20 -4.33 -14.45
C SER A 175 -4.05 -3.48 -15.72
N GLN A 176 -4.40 -4.02 -16.87
CA GLN A 176 -4.40 -3.29 -18.15
C GLN A 176 -5.35 -2.09 -18.12
N TYR A 177 -6.57 -2.28 -17.63
CA TYR A 177 -7.56 -1.21 -17.49
C TYR A 177 -7.07 -0.08 -16.58
N VAL A 178 -6.45 -0.41 -15.46
CA VAL A 178 -5.88 0.55 -14.51
C VAL A 178 -4.69 1.28 -15.12
N SER A 179 -3.83 0.57 -15.87
CA SER A 179 -2.68 1.15 -16.57
C SER A 179 -3.07 2.23 -17.58
N GLN A 180 -4.15 2.02 -18.33
CA GLN A 180 -4.68 3.03 -19.26
C GLN A 180 -5.16 4.32 -18.55
N ARG A 181 -5.28 4.28 -17.22
CA ARG A 181 -5.72 5.39 -16.35
C ARG A 181 -4.60 5.92 -15.44
N GLY A 182 -3.36 5.54 -15.74
CA GLY A 182 -2.16 6.05 -15.07
C GLY A 182 -1.76 5.32 -13.79
N GLY A 183 -2.46 4.26 -13.38
CA GLY A 183 -2.03 3.37 -12.31
C GLY A 183 -1.19 2.19 -12.83
N ASN A 184 -0.56 1.46 -11.93
CA ASN A 184 0.21 0.26 -12.29
C ASN A 184 0.07 -0.83 -11.22
N ARG A 185 -0.78 -1.81 -11.48
CA ARG A 185 -0.98 -2.96 -10.57
C ARG A 185 0.11 -4.04 -10.67
N LEU A 186 1.09 -3.84 -11.56
CA LEU A 186 2.30 -4.66 -11.69
C LEU A 186 3.54 -3.90 -11.18
N ILE A 187 3.36 -2.89 -10.33
CA ILE A 187 4.41 -1.99 -9.90
C ILE A 187 5.52 -2.72 -9.13
N GLY A 188 5.18 -3.78 -8.39
CA GLY A 188 6.10 -4.53 -7.54
C GLY A 188 7.38 -4.94 -8.25
N ARG A 189 7.27 -5.50 -9.46
CA ARG A 189 8.43 -5.90 -10.29
C ARG A 189 9.29 -4.73 -10.77
N SER A 190 8.76 -3.52 -10.75
CA SER A 190 9.43 -2.30 -11.22
C SER A 190 10.14 -1.54 -10.10
N LEU A 191 9.82 -1.82 -8.83
CA LEU A 191 10.33 -1.08 -7.67
C LEU A 191 11.87 -1.04 -7.60
N PRO A 192 12.60 -2.17 -7.81
CA PRO A 192 14.06 -2.13 -7.78
C PRO A 192 14.63 -1.17 -8.82
N ARG A 193 14.08 -1.17 -10.04
CA ARG A 193 14.53 -0.29 -11.12
C ARG A 193 14.21 1.18 -10.83
N ILE A 194 13.05 1.46 -10.23
CA ILE A 194 12.67 2.80 -9.80
C ILE A 194 13.66 3.31 -8.77
N LEU A 195 13.99 2.52 -7.75
CA LEU A 195 14.96 2.89 -6.72
C LEU A 195 16.35 3.16 -7.31
N ILE A 196 16.88 2.25 -8.17
CA ILE A 196 18.17 2.44 -8.84
C ILE A 196 18.18 3.75 -9.63
N ASN A 197 17.16 3.99 -10.46
CA ASN A 197 17.09 5.17 -11.32
C ASN A 197 16.87 6.47 -10.53
N SER A 198 16.44 6.38 -9.25
CA SER A 198 16.32 7.52 -8.34
C SER A 198 17.59 7.77 -7.52
N GLY A 199 18.65 7.00 -7.70
CA GLY A 199 19.95 7.19 -7.04
C GLY A 199 20.12 6.42 -5.73
N TYR A 200 19.19 5.55 -5.35
CA TYR A 200 19.36 4.66 -4.20
C TYR A 200 20.39 3.56 -4.49
N ILE A 201 21.07 3.15 -3.45
CA ILE A 201 22.03 2.02 -3.43
C ILE A 201 21.55 0.95 -2.44
N ASP A 202 22.28 -0.16 -2.33
CA ASP A 202 21.98 -1.27 -1.42
C ASP A 202 20.49 -1.71 -1.57
N ILE A 203 20.10 -1.97 -2.83
CA ILE A 203 18.71 -2.32 -3.13
C ILE A 203 18.44 -3.76 -2.71
N GLU A 204 17.44 -3.92 -1.86
CA GLU A 204 16.93 -5.22 -1.41
C GLU A 204 15.48 -5.39 -1.85
N ILE A 205 15.09 -6.63 -2.13
CA ILE A 205 13.71 -6.99 -2.46
C ILE A 205 13.29 -8.22 -1.68
N ASP A 206 12.13 -8.13 -1.05
CA ASP A 206 11.51 -9.18 -0.26
C ASP A 206 10.02 -9.31 -0.59
N SER A 207 9.36 -10.25 0.05
CA SER A 207 7.92 -10.39 -0.04
C SER A 207 7.27 -10.64 1.32
N VAL A 208 6.05 -10.15 1.48
CA VAL A 208 5.20 -10.42 2.64
C VAL A 208 4.02 -11.27 2.21
N ILE A 209 4.05 -12.53 2.57
CA ILE A 209 2.96 -13.47 2.33
C ILE A 209 1.99 -13.42 3.51
N GLN A 210 0.71 -13.22 3.19
CA GLN A 210 -0.43 -13.29 4.11
C GLN A 210 -1.28 -14.50 3.74
N HIS A 211 -1.82 -15.23 4.71
CA HIS A 211 -2.71 -16.37 4.43
C HIS A 211 -3.78 -16.53 5.51
N SER A 212 -4.90 -17.12 5.11
CA SER A 212 -6.10 -17.23 5.94
C SER A 212 -5.94 -18.09 7.18
N ASP A 213 -5.03 -19.07 7.19
CA ASP A 213 -4.81 -19.93 8.35
C ASP A 213 -4.24 -19.20 9.56
N VAL A 214 -3.59 -18.03 9.34
CA VAL A 214 -3.10 -17.18 10.42
C VAL A 214 -4.07 -16.03 10.73
N HIS A 215 -4.65 -15.42 9.69
CA HIS A 215 -5.44 -14.19 9.82
C HIS A 215 -6.95 -14.42 9.80
N GLY A 216 -7.37 -15.67 9.62
CA GLY A 216 -8.76 -16.01 9.35
C GLY A 216 -9.19 -15.62 7.94
N ILE A 217 -10.18 -16.32 7.40
CA ILE A 217 -10.69 -16.08 6.05
C ILE A 217 -11.43 -14.73 5.95
N ASP A 218 -12.00 -14.22 7.03
CA ASP A 218 -12.82 -13.00 7.02
C ASP A 218 -12.04 -11.73 6.63
N GLY A 219 -10.75 -11.67 6.97
CA GLY A 219 -9.86 -10.61 6.51
C GLY A 219 -9.73 -10.59 4.99
N PHE A 220 -9.59 -11.77 4.40
CA PHE A 220 -9.47 -11.95 2.96
C PHE A 220 -10.78 -11.69 2.22
N LYS A 221 -11.93 -12.09 2.76
CA LYS A 221 -13.26 -11.82 2.18
C LYS A 221 -13.46 -10.35 1.85
N ARG A 222 -13.01 -9.44 2.73
CA ARG A 222 -13.06 -8.00 2.46
C ARG A 222 -12.18 -7.54 1.30
N GLN A 223 -11.05 -8.21 1.08
CA GLN A 223 -10.16 -7.92 -0.04
C GLN A 223 -10.71 -8.48 -1.36
N PHE A 224 -11.39 -9.63 -1.31
CA PHE A 224 -11.98 -10.32 -2.45
C PHE A 224 -13.46 -9.99 -2.69
N ASP A 225 -14.06 -9.03 -1.96
CA ASP A 225 -15.48 -8.70 -2.11
C ASP A 225 -15.84 -8.46 -3.58
N ILE A 226 -16.76 -9.30 -4.08
CA ILE A 226 -17.21 -9.29 -5.47
C ILE A 226 -17.73 -7.92 -5.91
N LYS A 227 -18.29 -7.14 -5.00
CA LYS A 227 -18.77 -5.79 -5.27
C LYS A 227 -17.67 -4.87 -5.79
N ARG A 228 -16.41 -5.12 -5.44
CA ARG A 228 -15.26 -4.36 -5.96
C ARG A 228 -15.00 -4.60 -7.44
N LEU A 229 -15.50 -5.69 -7.99
CA LEU A 229 -15.40 -6.02 -9.42
C LEU A 229 -16.53 -5.38 -10.25
N ILE A 230 -17.60 -4.89 -9.62
CA ILE A 230 -18.75 -4.29 -10.31
C ILE A 230 -18.33 -3.18 -11.31
N PRO A 231 -17.44 -2.23 -10.97
CA PRO A 231 -17.00 -1.21 -11.92
C PRO A 231 -16.32 -1.80 -13.15
N PHE A 232 -15.51 -2.84 -12.98
CA PHE A 232 -14.82 -3.51 -14.09
C PHE A 232 -15.80 -4.28 -14.97
N TYR A 233 -16.79 -4.94 -14.36
CA TYR A 233 -17.88 -5.60 -15.08
C TYR A 233 -18.72 -4.60 -15.87
N LYS A 234 -19.18 -3.50 -15.23
CA LYS A 234 -19.98 -2.47 -15.89
C LYS A 234 -19.25 -1.76 -17.04
N ASN A 235 -17.93 -1.69 -16.99
CA ASN A 235 -17.11 -1.10 -18.04
C ASN A 235 -16.63 -2.13 -19.08
N GLY A 236 -17.13 -3.38 -19.04
CA GLY A 236 -16.79 -4.42 -20.00
C GLY A 236 -15.34 -4.93 -19.92
N VAL A 237 -14.65 -4.69 -18.79
CA VAL A 237 -13.28 -5.17 -18.57
C VAL A 237 -13.27 -6.67 -18.32
N ILE A 238 -14.23 -7.15 -17.54
CA ILE A 238 -14.47 -8.56 -17.28
C ILE A 238 -15.83 -8.97 -17.83
N THR A 239 -15.93 -10.20 -18.31
CA THR A 239 -17.16 -10.73 -18.90
C THR A 239 -18.17 -11.15 -17.82
N SER A 240 -19.42 -11.39 -18.21
CA SER A 240 -20.44 -11.93 -17.30
C SER A 240 -20.04 -13.29 -16.74
N GLU A 241 -19.40 -14.14 -17.55
CA GLU A 241 -18.92 -15.45 -17.14
C GLU A 241 -17.80 -15.33 -16.09
N GLU A 242 -16.82 -14.46 -16.33
CA GLU A 242 -15.73 -14.21 -15.37
C GLU A 242 -16.27 -13.62 -14.06
N PHE A 243 -17.22 -12.69 -14.12
CA PHE A 243 -17.87 -12.14 -12.95
C PHE A 243 -18.60 -13.21 -12.14
N GLU A 244 -19.34 -14.10 -12.83
CA GLU A 244 -20.05 -15.21 -12.18
C GLU A 244 -19.09 -16.25 -11.56
N GLN A 245 -17.96 -16.54 -12.21
CA GLN A 245 -16.92 -17.41 -11.65
C GLN A 245 -16.35 -16.82 -10.37
N MET A 246 -16.04 -15.52 -10.36
CA MET A 246 -15.55 -14.82 -9.16
C MET A 246 -16.61 -14.79 -8.06
N ASN A 247 -17.89 -14.60 -8.39
CA ASN A 247 -18.97 -14.62 -7.42
C ASN A 247 -19.14 -16.00 -6.76
N LYS A 248 -19.13 -17.07 -7.55
CA LYS A 248 -19.18 -18.44 -7.03
C LYS A 248 -18.00 -18.76 -6.12
N ALA A 249 -16.80 -18.32 -6.50
CA ALA A 249 -15.61 -18.50 -5.67
C ALA A 249 -15.69 -17.70 -4.37
N TYR A 250 -16.19 -16.47 -4.40
CA TYR A 250 -16.42 -15.66 -3.21
C TYR A 250 -17.42 -16.33 -2.25
N GLU A 251 -18.53 -16.86 -2.80
CA GLU A 251 -19.50 -17.64 -2.01
C GLU A 251 -18.87 -18.92 -1.43
N ALA A 252 -18.07 -19.64 -2.21
CA ALA A 252 -17.37 -20.83 -1.74
C ALA A 252 -16.39 -20.51 -0.60
N LEU A 253 -15.64 -19.39 -0.68
CA LEU A 253 -14.78 -18.91 0.41
C LEU A 253 -15.58 -18.59 1.69
N ASN A 254 -16.86 -18.24 1.57
CA ASN A 254 -17.73 -17.96 2.71
C ASN A 254 -18.25 -19.23 3.42
N HIS A 255 -18.37 -20.34 2.69
CA HIS A 255 -19.09 -21.53 3.16
C HIS A 255 -18.25 -22.81 3.21
N SER A 256 -17.06 -22.84 2.59
CA SER A 256 -16.19 -24.02 2.61
C SER A 256 -15.38 -24.10 3.89
N ALA A 257 -15.36 -25.28 4.51
CA ALA A 257 -14.48 -25.58 5.63
C ALA A 257 -12.98 -25.65 5.21
N GLU A 258 -12.73 -25.85 3.91
CA GLU A 258 -11.39 -25.93 3.33
C GLU A 258 -10.99 -24.61 2.64
N ALA A 259 -11.73 -23.52 2.93
CA ALA A 259 -11.44 -22.22 2.33
C ALA A 259 -10.04 -21.74 2.73
N PHE A 260 -9.24 -21.44 1.74
CA PHE A 260 -7.90 -20.90 1.90
C PHE A 260 -7.69 -19.72 0.96
N ALA A 261 -7.04 -18.68 1.45
CA ALA A 261 -6.59 -17.56 0.64
C ALA A 261 -5.18 -17.15 1.05
N MET A 262 -4.35 -16.87 0.07
CA MET A 262 -3.00 -16.34 0.23
C MET A 262 -2.80 -15.15 -0.70
N MET A 263 -2.19 -14.08 -0.18
CA MET A 263 -1.84 -12.87 -0.92
C MET A 263 -0.38 -12.52 -0.66
N ASN A 264 0.21 -11.81 -1.61
CA ASN A 264 1.60 -11.39 -1.56
C ASN A 264 1.74 -9.88 -1.77
N TYR A 265 2.58 -9.24 -0.96
CA TYR A 265 3.11 -7.90 -1.21
C TYR A 265 4.59 -7.99 -1.53
N ILE A 266 5.04 -7.18 -2.48
CA ILE A 266 6.45 -6.97 -2.77
C ILE A 266 6.95 -5.84 -1.88
N VAL A 267 8.11 -6.04 -1.27
CA VAL A 267 8.79 -5.07 -0.43
C VAL A 267 10.13 -4.75 -1.07
N ALA A 268 10.34 -3.50 -1.42
CA ALA A 268 11.61 -3.03 -1.96
C ALA A 268 12.21 -1.98 -1.02
N CYS A 269 13.48 -2.14 -0.68
CA CYS A 269 14.23 -1.22 0.14
C CYS A 269 15.40 -0.63 -0.65
N GLY A 270 15.63 0.67 -0.51
CA GLY A 270 16.80 1.34 -1.05
C GLY A 270 17.38 2.32 -0.04
N LYS A 271 18.69 2.48 -0.04
CA LYS A 271 19.43 3.35 0.87
C LYS A 271 19.95 4.58 0.13
N LYS A 272 19.81 5.77 0.71
CA LYS A 272 20.49 6.97 0.22
C LYS A 272 21.97 6.89 0.53
N PRO A 273 22.88 7.15 -0.43
CA PRO A 273 24.33 7.20 -0.17
C PRO A 273 24.68 8.13 1.00
N LEU A 274 25.79 7.86 1.68
CA LEU A 274 26.29 8.71 2.78
C LEU A 274 26.85 10.05 2.28
N SER A 275 27.38 10.07 1.07
CA SER A 275 27.83 11.27 0.36
C SER A 275 27.41 11.18 -1.10
N ILE A 276 27.01 12.29 -1.66
CA ILE A 276 26.70 12.46 -3.09
C ILE A 276 27.80 13.33 -3.67
#